data_918be3cc43b55cbc8eb9447e517a7a7d
#
_entry.id   918be3cc43b55cbc8eb9447e517a7a7d
#
_cell.length_a   1.000
_cell.length_b   1.000
_cell.length_c   1.000
_cell.angle_alpha   90.00
_cell.angle_beta   90.00
_cell.angle_gamma   90.00
#
_symmetry.space_group_name_H-M   'P 1'
#
loop_
_entity.id
_entity.type
_entity.pdbx_description
1 polymer ?
#
loop_
_entity_poly.entity_id
_entity_poly.type
_entity_poly.pdbx_seq_one_letter_code
_entity_poly.pdbx_strand_id
1 'polypeptide(L)'
;MEAIERLVAAEATPAELKNTAAAASAGYAYGLAAIGPGIGIGYLVGKSVEAMARQPEAAGMVRTTMFLGIAFTEALALIGFVVFILLKFA
;
A
#
# COMPACT_ATOMS: atom_id res chain seq x y z
N MET A 1 11.43 -35.21 -14.50
CA MET A 1 10.76 -33.93 -14.37
C MET A 1 11.74 -32.80 -14.02
N GLU A 2 12.64 -33.03 -13.08
CA GLU A 2 13.62 -32.02 -12.68
C GLU A 2 14.48 -31.53 -13.86
N ALA A 3 14.91 -32.39 -14.73
CA ALA A 3 15.70 -32.02 -15.91
C ALA A 3 14.90 -31.11 -16.86
N ILE A 4 13.61 -31.40 -17.03
CA ILE A 4 12.73 -30.62 -17.88
C ILE A 4 12.51 -29.21 -17.24
N GLU A 5 12.30 -29.18 -15.96
CA GLU A 5 12.13 -27.93 -15.22
C GLU A 5 13.37 -27.04 -15.37
N ARG A 6 14.55 -27.61 -15.30
CA ARG A 6 15.81 -26.88 -15.48
C ARG A 6 15.96 -26.34 -16.90
N LEU A 7 15.57 -27.14 -17.90
CA LEU A 7 15.62 -26.71 -19.30
C LEU A 7 14.64 -25.56 -19.55
N VAL A 8 13.43 -25.66 -19.02
CA VAL A 8 12.42 -24.60 -19.16
C VAL A 8 12.92 -23.31 -18.51
N ALA A 9 13.50 -23.39 -17.33
CA ALA A 9 14.06 -22.25 -16.64
C ALA A 9 15.22 -21.63 -17.41
N ALA A 10 16.08 -22.49 -18.01
CA ALA A 10 17.23 -22.02 -18.80
C ALA A 10 16.81 -21.36 -20.11
N GLU A 11 15.63 -21.70 -20.62
CA GLU A 11 15.09 -21.13 -21.86
C GLU A 11 14.29 -19.85 -21.64
N ALA A 12 14.02 -19.48 -20.38
CA ALA A 12 13.29 -18.27 -20.09
C ALA A 12 14.03 -17.04 -20.60
N THR A 13 13.32 -16.15 -21.29
CA THR A 13 13.89 -14.91 -21.79
C THR A 13 14.18 -13.94 -20.64
N PRO A 14 15.09 -12.97 -20.82
CA PRO A 14 15.29 -11.91 -19.81
C PRO A 14 14.00 -11.18 -19.46
N ALA A 15 13.11 -10.94 -20.44
CA ALA A 15 11.82 -10.29 -20.19
C ALA A 15 10.92 -11.15 -19.32
N GLU A 16 10.87 -12.46 -19.55
CA GLU A 16 10.07 -13.37 -18.74
C GLU A 16 10.58 -13.44 -17.31
N LEU A 17 11.90 -13.48 -17.12
CA LEU A 17 12.53 -13.48 -15.80
C LEU A 17 12.22 -12.17 -15.05
N LYS A 18 12.32 -11.05 -15.74
CA LYS A 18 11.99 -9.74 -15.19
C LYS A 18 10.51 -9.70 -14.76
N ASN A 19 9.61 -10.16 -15.62
CA ASN A 19 8.18 -10.14 -15.32
C ASN A 19 7.83 -11.04 -14.15
N THR A 20 8.46 -12.20 -14.03
CA THR A 20 8.25 -13.11 -12.91
C THR A 20 8.70 -12.47 -11.60
N ALA A 21 9.88 -11.87 -11.59
CA ALA A 21 10.42 -11.19 -10.41
C ALA A 21 9.54 -9.99 -10.01
N ALA A 22 9.09 -9.22 -10.99
CA ALA A 22 8.22 -8.07 -10.77
C ALA A 22 6.88 -8.49 -10.18
N ALA A 23 6.26 -9.54 -10.73
CA ALA A 23 4.99 -10.05 -10.23
C ALA A 23 5.13 -10.57 -8.79
N ALA A 24 6.23 -11.26 -8.49
CA ALA A 24 6.49 -11.75 -7.14
C ALA A 24 6.67 -10.61 -6.14
N SER A 25 7.27 -9.50 -6.57
CA SER A 25 7.53 -8.33 -5.71
C SER A 25 6.32 -7.42 -5.55
N ALA A 26 5.41 -7.40 -6.53
CA ALA A 26 4.31 -6.44 -6.58
C ALA A 26 3.39 -6.53 -5.35
N GLY A 27 3.07 -7.74 -4.91
CA GLY A 27 2.24 -7.96 -3.73
C GLY A 27 2.90 -7.42 -2.47
N TYR A 28 4.20 -7.65 -2.33
CA TYR A 28 4.96 -7.12 -1.19
C TYR A 28 5.02 -5.61 -1.22
N ALA A 29 5.23 -5.01 -2.38
CA ALA A 29 5.29 -3.57 -2.53
C ALA A 29 4.01 -2.91 -2.05
N TYR A 30 2.85 -3.38 -2.50
CA TYR A 30 1.57 -2.81 -2.09
C TYR A 30 1.24 -3.16 -0.64
N GLY A 31 1.45 -4.42 -0.26
CA GLY A 31 1.16 -4.87 1.11
C GLY A 31 1.93 -4.09 2.16
N LEU A 32 3.23 -3.89 1.95
CA LEU A 32 4.06 -3.12 2.87
C LEU A 32 3.70 -1.63 2.84
N ALA A 33 3.39 -1.10 1.66
CA ALA A 33 2.99 0.30 1.51
C ALA A 33 1.67 0.62 2.21
N ALA A 34 0.78 -0.37 2.35
CA ALA A 34 -0.52 -0.19 2.98
C ALA A 34 -0.46 -0.23 4.52
N ILE A 35 0.56 -0.84 5.09
CA ILE A 35 0.69 -0.99 6.55
C ILE A 35 0.78 0.37 7.24
N GLY A 36 1.68 1.24 6.76
CA GLY A 36 1.87 2.57 7.36
C GLY A 36 0.60 3.39 7.36
N PRO A 37 -0.03 3.62 6.21
CA PRO A 37 -1.31 4.33 6.14
C PRO A 37 -2.41 3.68 6.96
N GLY A 38 -2.51 2.37 6.98
CA GLY A 38 -3.51 1.65 7.78
C GLY A 38 -3.36 1.96 9.27
N ILE A 39 -2.15 1.86 9.79
CA ILE A 39 -1.86 2.16 11.20
C ILE A 39 -2.07 3.66 11.47
N GLY A 40 -1.54 4.51 10.58
CA GLY A 40 -1.63 5.96 10.73
C GLY A 40 -3.07 6.46 10.75
N ILE A 41 -3.91 5.97 9.85
CA ILE A 41 -5.32 6.36 9.80
C ILE A 41 -6.05 5.83 11.04
N GLY A 42 -5.79 4.60 11.44
CA GLY A 42 -6.37 4.05 12.66
C GLY A 42 -6.05 4.89 13.89
N TYR A 43 -4.78 5.28 14.03
CA TYR A 43 -4.34 6.15 15.11
C TYR A 43 -5.01 7.53 15.05
N LEU A 44 -5.02 8.13 13.86
CA LEU A 44 -5.61 9.45 13.63
C LEU A 44 -7.10 9.46 13.98
N VAL A 45 -7.86 8.48 13.49
CA VAL A 45 -9.29 8.38 13.76
C VAL A 45 -9.56 8.14 15.24
N GLY A 46 -8.81 7.23 15.86
CA GLY A 46 -8.94 6.94 17.28
C GLY A 46 -8.72 8.18 18.13
N LYS A 47 -7.65 8.94 17.87
CA LYS A 47 -7.35 10.15 18.60
C LYS A 47 -8.36 11.26 18.32
N SER A 48 -8.85 11.35 17.10
CA SER A 48 -9.87 12.34 16.73
C SER A 48 -11.19 12.08 17.44
N VAL A 49 -11.62 10.82 17.50
CA VAL A 49 -12.85 10.44 18.21
C VAL A 49 -12.72 10.76 19.71
N GLU A 50 -11.57 10.48 20.31
CA GLU A 50 -11.28 10.80 21.70
C GLU A 50 -11.37 12.31 21.95
N ALA A 51 -10.74 13.09 21.07
CA ALA A 51 -10.75 14.54 21.19
C ALA A 51 -12.15 15.13 21.06
N MET A 52 -12.94 14.63 20.11
CA MET A 52 -14.32 15.06 19.92
C MET A 52 -15.20 14.73 21.12
N ALA A 53 -14.95 13.58 21.73
CA ALA A 53 -15.69 13.18 22.92
C ALA A 53 -15.38 14.07 24.13
N ARG A 54 -14.11 14.50 24.24
CA ARG A 54 -13.68 15.36 25.36
C ARG A 54 -14.06 16.82 25.14
N GLN A 55 -14.07 17.28 23.90
CA GLN A 55 -14.36 18.66 23.54
C GLN A 55 -15.38 18.70 22.40
N PRO A 56 -16.66 18.45 22.71
CA PRO A 56 -17.69 18.42 21.65
C PRO A 56 -17.80 19.74 20.87
N GLU A 57 -17.46 20.86 21.51
CA GLU A 57 -17.50 22.17 20.87
C GLU A 57 -16.43 22.33 19.78
N ALA A 58 -15.37 21.53 19.83
CA ALA A 58 -14.31 21.53 18.83
C ALA A 58 -14.51 20.45 17.77
N ALA A 59 -15.60 19.68 17.81
CA ALA A 59 -15.81 18.53 16.95
C ALA A 59 -15.73 18.86 15.46
N GLY A 60 -16.24 20.02 15.05
CA GLY A 60 -16.20 20.44 13.65
C GLY A 60 -14.78 20.62 13.13
N MET A 61 -13.93 21.29 13.90
CA MET A 61 -12.53 21.51 13.56
C MET A 61 -11.76 20.20 13.54
N VAL A 62 -11.96 19.35 14.55
CA VAL A 62 -11.29 18.06 14.65
C VAL A 62 -11.67 17.16 13.48
N ARG A 63 -12.95 17.13 13.12
CA ARG A 63 -13.43 16.31 12.00
C ARG A 63 -12.81 16.75 10.69
N THR A 64 -12.75 18.04 10.44
CA THR A 64 -12.13 18.58 9.21
C THR A 64 -10.66 18.22 9.14
N THR A 65 -9.92 18.42 10.22
CA THR A 65 -8.50 18.08 10.30
C THR A 65 -8.29 16.59 10.15
N MET A 66 -9.17 15.78 10.74
CA MET A 66 -9.13 14.32 10.60
C MET A 66 -9.27 13.88 9.15
N PHE A 67 -10.25 14.42 8.42
CA PHE A 67 -10.44 14.07 7.01
C PHE A 67 -9.26 14.50 6.15
N LEU A 68 -8.65 15.66 6.43
CA LEU A 68 -7.44 16.08 5.73
C LEU A 68 -6.29 15.11 5.99
N GLY A 69 -6.11 14.69 7.23
CA GLY A 69 -5.09 13.73 7.61
C GLY A 69 -5.30 12.38 6.94
N ILE A 70 -6.55 11.91 6.88
CA ILE A 70 -6.90 10.66 6.18
C ILE A 70 -6.55 10.79 4.70
N ALA A 71 -6.91 11.90 4.06
CA ALA A 71 -6.66 12.10 2.64
C ALA A 71 -5.16 12.06 2.31
N PHE A 72 -4.33 12.77 3.08
CA PHE A 72 -2.89 12.77 2.86
C PHE A 72 -2.27 11.40 3.14
N THR A 73 -2.72 10.72 4.18
CA THR A 73 -2.21 9.40 4.53
C THR A 73 -2.62 8.36 3.49
N GLU A 74 -3.86 8.43 3.00
CA GLU A 74 -4.35 7.54 1.95
C GLU A 74 -3.58 7.75 0.64
N ALA A 75 -3.11 8.97 0.38
CA ALA A 75 -2.31 9.27 -0.79
C ALA A 75 -1.02 8.43 -0.83
N LEU A 76 -0.44 8.13 0.34
CA LEU A 76 0.73 7.26 0.41
C LEU A 76 0.40 5.84 -0.05
N ALA A 77 -0.77 5.33 0.34
CA ALA A 77 -1.22 4.01 -0.10
C ALA A 77 -1.48 4.00 -1.61
N LEU A 78 -2.00 5.10 -2.16
CA LEU A 78 -2.20 5.24 -3.61
C LEU A 78 -0.88 5.23 -4.37
N ILE A 79 0.15 5.87 -3.83
CA ILE A 79 1.50 5.83 -4.42
C ILE A 79 2.00 4.38 -4.44
N GLY A 80 1.81 3.64 -3.35
CA GLY A 80 2.15 2.22 -3.30
C GLY A 80 1.39 1.40 -4.33
N PHE A 81 0.11 1.71 -4.53
CA PHE A 81 -0.70 1.05 -5.55
C PHE A 81 -0.18 1.35 -6.95
N VAL A 82 0.25 2.59 -7.22
CA VAL A 82 0.87 2.94 -8.51
C VAL A 82 2.15 2.12 -8.72
N VAL A 83 2.97 1.97 -7.69
CA VAL A 83 4.17 1.13 -7.77
C VAL A 83 3.79 -0.32 -8.09
N PHE A 84 2.73 -0.84 -7.44
CA PHE A 84 2.21 -2.17 -7.74
C PHE A 84 1.85 -2.31 -9.22
N ILE A 85 1.12 -1.34 -9.77
CA ILE A 85 0.71 -1.35 -11.18
C ILE A 85 1.93 -1.33 -12.10
N LEU A 86 2.91 -0.48 -11.80
CA LEU A 86 4.13 -0.39 -12.60
C LEU A 86 4.91 -1.71 -12.59
N LEU A 87 5.03 -2.34 -11.44
CA LEU A 87 5.72 -3.62 -11.33
C LEU A 87 4.98 -4.74 -12.03
N LYS A 88 3.65 -4.76 -11.93
CA LYS A 88 2.84 -5.84 -12.47
C LYS A 88 2.69 -5.76 -13.99
N PHE A 89 2.54 -4.56 -14.55
CA PHE A 89 2.15 -4.38 -15.94
C PHE A 89 3.22 -3.69 -16.83
N ALA A 90 4.23 -3.10 -16.26
CA ALA A 90 5.33 -2.53 -17.02
C ALA A 90 6.50 -3.49 -17.07
#